data_44bb882fbde24c2dc34a7df87e1b258c
#
_entry.id   44bb882fbde24c2dc34a7df87e1b258c
#
_cell.length_a   1.000
_cell.length_b   1.000
_cell.length_c   1.000
_cell.angle_alpha   90.00
_cell.angle_beta   90.00
_cell.angle_gamma   90.00
#
_symmetry.space_group_name_H-M   'P 1'
#
loop_
_entity.id
_entity.type
_entity.pdbx_description
1 polymer ?
#
loop_
_entity_poly.entity_id
_entity_poly.type
_entity_poly.pdbx_seq_one_letter_code
_entity_poly.pdbx_strand_id
1 'polypeptide(L)'
;MKLLERERADLERYLPGLDGLLAETSSAELERPGSPGVKMFRDAGGPALVIPIEYKGLGADPVAAVRIQRAIGSRSPSLAVATTMHHFSVSSLVLLAAGGGNEWLLLEAIASQRMLVASGFAEGRPDGRILAPTMTATVTDEGLRVSGVKRPCSLARSMDLLTASVIVPGTDGQGDQLGVALIPSTDLGVSVTPFWASFALGGAESDQVTVDNVLVPNDLVVPTGPADGAHLDEIQTAGFVWFELLMMGSYLGAATALVERAIAVDRVADSEKLTLVTGVEAAMAAVENIAHQIPDGQRDERLLADALLVRYAVQDAIAAVVPRAVELLGGVNFMTSDDVGYLAAAVNGLSFHPPARAKMAGPLMEYLTGSSLRIA
;
A
#
# COMPACT_ATOMS: atom_id res chain seq x y z
N MET A 1 20.47 3.55 18.11
CA MET A 1 20.48 2.11 17.76
C MET A 1 20.65 2.02 16.25
N LYS A 2 21.45 1.07 15.72
CA LYS A 2 21.71 0.99 14.27
C LYS A 2 20.61 0.31 13.45
N LEU A 3 19.72 -0.44 14.11
CA LEU A 3 18.53 -1.00 13.45
C LEU A 3 17.61 0.16 13.01
N LEU A 4 17.11 0.15 11.78
CA LEU A 4 16.36 1.22 11.14
C LEU A 4 17.11 2.57 10.94
N GLU A 5 18.42 2.62 11.13
CA GLU A 5 19.21 3.86 10.95
C GLU A 5 19.16 4.35 9.49
N ARG A 6 19.29 3.42 8.53
CA ARG A 6 19.22 3.74 7.08
C ARG A 6 17.82 4.20 6.68
N GLU A 7 16.81 3.50 7.16
CA GLU A 7 15.40 3.76 6.88
C GLU A 7 14.99 5.13 7.42
N ARG A 8 15.39 5.47 8.65
CA ARG A 8 15.14 6.78 9.25
C ARG A 8 15.95 7.90 8.60
N ALA A 9 17.17 7.60 8.13
CA ALA A 9 17.97 8.57 7.37
C ALA A 9 17.32 8.90 6.01
N ASP A 10 16.79 7.89 5.31
CA ASP A 10 16.02 8.11 4.08
C ASP A 10 14.72 8.88 4.38
N LEU A 11 14.00 8.55 5.46
CA LEU A 11 12.81 9.28 5.87
C LEU A 11 13.13 10.76 6.16
N GLU A 12 14.18 11.04 6.92
CA GLU A 12 14.60 12.42 7.23
C GLU A 12 15.06 13.18 5.99
N ARG A 13 15.73 12.51 5.05
CA ARG A 13 16.19 13.11 3.79
C ARG A 13 15.04 13.58 2.91
N TYR A 14 13.99 12.76 2.76
CA TYR A 14 12.88 13.05 1.85
C TYR A 14 11.73 13.79 2.53
N LEU A 15 11.46 13.50 3.80
CA LEU A 15 10.35 14.08 4.59
C LEU A 15 10.88 14.59 5.94
N PRO A 16 11.66 15.68 5.93
CA PRO A 16 12.35 16.21 7.12
C PRO A 16 11.38 16.44 8.29
N GLY A 17 11.77 15.95 9.47
CA GLY A 17 11.04 16.13 10.73
C GLY A 17 9.87 15.16 10.94
N LEU A 18 9.48 14.35 9.93
CA LEU A 18 8.33 13.45 10.07
C LEU A 18 8.60 12.34 11.10
N ASP A 19 9.79 11.71 11.11
CA ASP A 19 10.12 10.68 12.10
C ASP A 19 10.02 11.22 13.53
N GLY A 20 10.49 12.45 13.76
CA GLY A 20 10.40 13.13 15.07
C GLY A 20 8.95 13.35 15.50
N LEU A 21 8.11 13.91 14.63
CA LEU A 21 6.68 14.12 14.91
C LEU A 21 5.96 12.82 15.23
N LEU A 22 6.21 11.76 14.46
CA LEU A 22 5.62 10.45 14.71
C LEU A 22 6.14 9.82 16.01
N ALA A 23 7.41 10.02 16.36
CA ALA A 23 8.00 9.50 17.60
C ALA A 23 7.46 10.21 18.86
N GLU A 24 7.12 11.50 18.77
CA GLU A 24 6.57 12.31 19.85
C GLU A 24 5.07 12.07 20.06
N THR A 25 4.37 11.50 19.08
CA THR A 25 2.94 11.21 19.15
C THR A 25 2.73 9.80 19.68
N SER A 26 1.78 9.62 20.60
CA SER A 26 1.51 8.31 21.18
C SER A 26 0.97 7.32 20.14
N SER A 27 1.34 6.04 20.25
CA SER A 27 0.78 4.99 19.39
C SER A 27 -0.74 4.96 19.44
N ALA A 28 -1.34 5.12 20.62
CA ALA A 28 -2.80 5.17 20.79
C ALA A 28 -3.43 6.31 19.97
N GLU A 29 -2.75 7.42 19.78
CA GLU A 29 -3.23 8.55 18.99
C GLU A 29 -3.02 8.32 17.49
N LEU A 30 -1.87 7.77 17.09
CA LEU A 30 -1.54 7.48 15.69
C LEU A 30 -2.42 6.37 15.10
N GLU A 31 -2.89 5.43 15.91
CA GLU A 31 -3.51 4.20 15.45
C GLU A 31 -5.05 4.19 15.54
N ARG A 32 -5.66 5.24 16.08
CA ARG A 32 -7.12 5.36 16.19
C ARG A 32 -7.74 6.08 14.96
N PRO A 33 -9.04 5.91 14.71
CA PRO A 33 -9.76 6.74 13.75
C PRO A 33 -9.59 8.23 14.06
N GLY A 34 -9.32 9.03 13.01
CA GLY A 34 -9.01 10.47 13.17
C GLY A 34 -7.56 10.73 13.62
N SER A 35 -6.67 9.79 13.36
CA SER A 35 -5.22 9.93 13.59
C SER A 35 -4.66 11.20 12.93
N PRO A 36 -3.73 11.92 13.58
CA PRO A 36 -3.03 13.05 12.95
C PRO A 36 -1.98 12.60 11.92
N GLY A 37 -1.65 11.32 11.85
CA GLY A 37 -0.54 10.79 11.03
C GLY A 37 -0.66 11.14 9.55
N VAL A 38 -1.86 11.00 8.97
CA VAL A 38 -2.10 11.33 7.55
C VAL A 38 -1.85 12.83 7.28
N LYS A 39 -2.28 13.70 8.19
CA LYS A 39 -2.01 15.14 8.08
C LYS A 39 -0.52 15.45 8.22
N MET A 40 0.18 14.82 9.18
CA MET A 40 1.63 14.99 9.34
C MET A 40 2.38 14.57 8.07
N PHE A 41 2.03 13.45 7.47
CA PHE A 41 2.60 12.98 6.21
C PHE A 41 2.33 13.96 5.05
N ARG A 42 1.10 14.46 4.92
CA ARG A 42 0.74 15.47 3.90
C ARG A 42 1.55 16.75 4.08
N ASP A 43 1.64 17.25 5.31
CA ASP A 43 2.35 18.51 5.63
C ASP A 43 3.86 18.38 5.40
N ALA A 44 4.44 17.21 5.61
CA ALA A 44 5.85 16.92 5.30
C ALA A 44 6.14 16.81 3.80
N GLY A 45 5.12 16.82 2.92
CA GLY A 45 5.29 16.69 1.48
C GLY A 45 5.23 15.25 0.96
N GLY A 46 4.80 14.32 1.81
CA GLY A 46 4.73 12.88 1.50
C GLY A 46 4.00 12.52 0.21
N PRO A 47 2.91 13.20 -0.20
CA PRO A 47 2.23 12.90 -1.46
C PRO A 47 3.13 13.01 -2.70
N ALA A 48 4.20 13.78 -2.66
CA ALA A 48 5.14 13.95 -3.76
C ALA A 48 6.30 12.93 -3.77
N LEU A 49 6.36 12.00 -2.79
CA LEU A 49 7.54 11.18 -2.50
C LEU A 49 8.07 10.43 -3.74
N VAL A 50 7.23 9.66 -4.41
CA VAL A 50 7.62 8.80 -5.54
C VAL A 50 7.45 9.47 -6.90
N ILE A 51 6.98 10.72 -6.94
CA ILE A 51 6.84 11.48 -8.18
C ILE A 51 8.22 11.97 -8.62
N PRO A 52 8.60 11.81 -9.90
CA PRO A 52 9.86 12.32 -10.44
C PRO A 52 10.05 13.83 -10.21
N ILE A 53 11.32 14.25 -10.07
CA ILE A 53 11.68 15.67 -9.86
C ILE A 53 11.19 16.55 -11.01
N GLU A 54 11.21 16.04 -12.25
CA GLU A 54 10.72 16.73 -13.44
C GLU A 54 9.23 17.09 -13.37
N TYR A 55 8.45 16.34 -12.58
CA TYR A 55 7.02 16.62 -12.29
C TYR A 55 6.83 17.23 -10.88
N LYS A 56 7.83 17.95 -10.38
CA LYS A 56 7.84 18.63 -9.08
C LYS A 56 7.76 17.71 -7.85
N GLY A 57 8.04 16.42 -8.05
CA GLY A 57 8.09 15.44 -6.97
C GLY A 57 9.43 15.43 -6.23
N LEU A 58 9.54 14.51 -5.26
CA LEU A 58 10.76 14.29 -4.48
C LEU A 58 11.69 13.26 -5.09
N GLY A 59 11.23 12.46 -6.04
CA GLY A 59 12.04 11.53 -6.83
C GLY A 59 12.62 10.36 -6.02
N ALA A 60 11.92 9.91 -4.98
CA ALA A 60 12.37 8.73 -4.24
C ALA A 60 12.28 7.49 -5.13
N ASP A 61 13.40 6.78 -5.26
CA ASP A 61 13.44 5.50 -5.95
C ASP A 61 12.75 4.38 -5.13
N PRO A 62 12.48 3.20 -5.72
CA PRO A 62 11.79 2.13 -5.03
C PRO A 62 12.47 1.65 -3.74
N VAL A 63 13.81 1.69 -3.67
CA VAL A 63 14.58 1.31 -2.47
C VAL A 63 14.37 2.33 -1.36
N ALA A 64 14.49 3.62 -1.67
CA ALA A 64 14.21 4.69 -0.71
C ALA A 64 12.75 4.64 -0.26
N ALA A 65 11.81 4.45 -1.19
CA ALA A 65 10.39 4.37 -0.87
C ALA A 65 10.07 3.24 0.11
N VAL A 66 10.59 2.03 -0.09
CA VAL A 66 10.32 0.91 0.82
C VAL A 66 11.01 1.07 2.18
N ARG A 67 12.21 1.68 2.23
CA ARG A 67 12.87 2.02 3.49
C ARG A 67 12.08 3.06 4.28
N ILE A 68 11.59 4.10 3.62
CA ILE A 68 10.71 5.11 4.22
C ILE A 68 9.44 4.44 4.77
N GLN A 69 8.80 3.55 4.02
CA GLN A 69 7.65 2.81 4.49
C GLN A 69 7.96 1.94 5.71
N ARG A 70 9.13 1.30 5.76
CA ARG A 70 9.58 0.56 6.94
C ARG A 70 9.77 1.48 8.15
N ALA A 71 10.38 2.66 7.96
CA ALA A 71 10.53 3.65 9.01
C ALA A 71 9.17 4.13 9.54
N ILE A 72 8.25 4.54 8.66
CA ILE A 72 6.89 4.96 9.02
C ILE A 72 6.16 3.80 9.74
N GLY A 73 6.21 2.57 9.21
CA GLY A 73 5.58 1.40 9.80
C GLY A 73 6.08 1.07 11.20
N SER A 74 7.34 1.41 11.52
CA SER A 74 7.90 1.27 12.87
C SER A 74 7.30 2.27 13.89
N ARG A 75 6.72 3.37 13.42
CA ARG A 75 6.04 4.41 14.23
C ARG A 75 4.53 4.25 14.21
N SER A 76 3.97 4.05 13.02
CA SER A 76 2.53 3.92 12.79
C SER A 76 2.23 2.94 11.64
N PRO A 77 1.88 1.69 11.95
CA PRO A 77 1.40 0.75 10.93
C PRO A 77 0.19 1.28 10.14
N SER A 78 -0.72 2.00 10.79
CA SER A 78 -1.88 2.60 10.13
C SER A 78 -1.46 3.60 9.06
N LEU A 79 -0.55 4.51 9.39
CA LEU A 79 -0.06 5.50 8.42
C LEU A 79 0.68 4.82 7.25
N ALA A 80 1.53 3.83 7.55
CA ALA A 80 2.25 3.10 6.52
C ALA A 80 1.32 2.37 5.54
N VAL A 81 0.25 1.73 6.04
CA VAL A 81 -0.78 1.11 5.19
C VAL A 81 -1.50 2.17 4.35
N ALA A 82 -1.90 3.28 4.95
CA ALA A 82 -2.59 4.37 4.25
C ALA A 82 -1.73 4.94 3.10
N THR A 83 -0.46 5.26 3.39
CA THR A 83 0.46 5.86 2.41
C THR A 83 0.89 4.88 1.32
N THR A 84 0.91 3.57 1.59
CA THR A 84 1.09 2.55 0.54
C THR A 84 0.03 2.66 -0.54
N MET A 85 -1.25 2.87 -0.17
CA MET A 85 -2.35 2.99 -1.14
C MET A 85 -2.17 4.20 -2.06
N HIS A 86 -1.67 5.29 -1.51
CA HIS A 86 -1.33 6.49 -2.28
C HIS A 86 -0.15 6.21 -3.23
N HIS A 87 0.95 5.70 -2.72
CA HIS A 87 2.19 5.58 -3.48
C HIS A 87 2.08 4.60 -4.65
N PHE A 88 1.43 3.43 -4.50
CA PHE A 88 1.30 2.52 -5.62
C PHE A 88 0.37 3.07 -6.72
N SER A 89 -0.68 3.82 -6.35
CA SER A 89 -1.54 4.50 -7.33
C SER A 89 -0.77 5.59 -8.08
N VAL A 90 0.04 6.38 -7.37
CA VAL A 90 0.89 7.42 -7.98
C VAL A 90 1.98 6.80 -8.85
N SER A 91 2.61 5.70 -8.45
CA SER A 91 3.63 5.02 -9.27
C SER A 91 3.07 4.48 -10.59
N SER A 92 1.80 4.04 -10.60
CA SER A 92 1.11 3.68 -11.84
C SER A 92 0.90 4.88 -12.76
N LEU A 93 0.56 6.06 -12.21
CA LEU A 93 0.48 7.30 -12.98
C LEU A 93 1.84 7.75 -13.52
N VAL A 94 2.92 7.56 -12.74
CA VAL A 94 4.30 7.86 -13.21
C VAL A 94 4.65 6.98 -14.43
N LEU A 95 4.29 5.71 -14.40
CA LEU A 95 4.51 4.81 -15.52
C LEU A 95 3.72 5.25 -16.77
N LEU A 96 2.46 5.66 -16.62
CA LEU A 96 1.64 6.18 -17.71
C LEU A 96 2.24 7.45 -18.32
N ALA A 97 2.66 8.40 -17.50
CA ALA A 97 3.30 9.63 -17.94
C ALA A 97 4.59 9.36 -18.72
N ALA A 98 5.38 8.37 -18.30
CA ALA A 98 6.59 7.94 -19.04
C ALA A 98 6.27 7.35 -20.42
N GLY A 99 5.06 6.84 -20.64
CA GLY A 99 4.54 6.40 -21.95
C GLY A 99 4.14 7.52 -22.89
N GLY A 100 4.27 8.79 -22.49
CA GLY A 100 3.98 9.97 -23.33
C GLY A 100 2.54 10.48 -23.22
N GLY A 101 1.78 10.05 -22.23
CA GLY A 101 0.44 10.56 -21.91
C GLY A 101 0.46 11.92 -21.21
N ASN A 102 -0.71 12.46 -20.89
CA ASN A 102 -0.88 13.75 -20.21
C ASN A 102 -0.93 13.62 -18.68
N GLU A 103 -0.72 12.42 -18.14
CA GLU A 103 -0.77 12.12 -16.70
C GLU A 103 0.26 12.92 -15.88
N TRP A 104 1.31 13.42 -16.54
CA TRP A 104 2.29 14.31 -15.91
C TRP A 104 1.65 15.59 -15.33
N LEU A 105 0.57 16.11 -15.94
CA LEU A 105 -0.18 17.26 -15.39
C LEU A 105 -0.80 16.92 -14.03
N LEU A 106 -1.36 15.72 -13.91
CA LEU A 106 -1.93 15.23 -12.67
C LEU A 106 -0.83 14.98 -11.62
N LEU A 107 0.32 14.42 -12.02
CA LEU A 107 1.47 14.25 -11.12
C LEU A 107 1.97 15.58 -10.57
N GLU A 108 2.10 16.62 -11.41
CA GLU A 108 2.44 17.98 -10.95
C GLU A 108 1.39 18.55 -9.99
N ALA A 109 0.11 18.32 -10.25
CA ALA A 109 -0.97 18.74 -9.35
C ALA A 109 -0.89 18.03 -8.00
N ILE A 110 -0.72 16.70 -8.00
CA ILE A 110 -0.54 15.88 -6.78
C ILE A 110 0.65 16.42 -5.96
N ALA A 111 1.80 16.63 -6.59
CA ALA A 111 3.00 17.12 -5.91
C ALA A 111 2.82 18.53 -5.36
N SER A 112 2.36 19.48 -6.19
CA SER A 112 2.28 20.91 -5.85
C SER A 112 1.20 21.20 -4.81
N GLN A 113 0.06 20.51 -4.88
CA GLN A 113 -1.09 20.71 -3.99
C GLN A 113 -1.12 19.71 -2.82
N ARG A 114 -0.13 18.79 -2.76
CA ARG A 114 -0.04 17.72 -1.76
C ARG A 114 -1.31 16.88 -1.69
N MET A 115 -1.83 16.51 -2.85
CA MET A 115 -3.07 15.75 -2.96
C MET A 115 -2.83 14.29 -2.57
N LEU A 116 -3.78 13.71 -1.84
CA LEU A 116 -3.79 12.29 -1.49
C LEU A 116 -4.69 11.51 -2.43
N VAL A 117 -4.18 10.38 -2.91
CA VAL A 117 -4.89 9.46 -3.79
C VAL A 117 -5.27 8.21 -3.00
N ALA A 118 -6.55 7.95 -2.84
CA ALA A 118 -7.05 6.70 -2.26
C ALA A 118 -7.22 5.62 -3.33
N SER A 119 -7.07 4.36 -2.93
CA SER A 119 -7.20 3.21 -3.82
C SER A 119 -8.52 2.48 -3.59
N GLY A 120 -9.40 2.51 -4.58
CA GLY A 120 -10.71 1.85 -4.61
C GLY A 120 -10.72 0.60 -5.50
N PHE A 121 -9.87 -0.38 -5.23
CA PHE A 121 -9.91 -1.67 -5.93
C PHE A 121 -10.72 -2.72 -5.18
N ALA A 122 -10.68 -2.72 -3.85
CA ALA A 122 -11.40 -3.68 -3.02
C ALA A 122 -12.91 -3.35 -2.90
N GLU A 123 -13.75 -4.38 -2.88
CA GLU A 123 -15.22 -4.25 -2.75
C GLU A 123 -15.77 -4.97 -1.52
N GLY A 124 -14.91 -5.53 -0.65
CA GLY A 124 -15.30 -6.16 0.61
C GLY A 124 -16.22 -7.36 0.44
N ARG A 125 -16.10 -8.11 -0.65
CA ARG A 125 -16.92 -9.30 -0.96
C ARG A 125 -16.10 -10.56 -0.68
N PRO A 126 -16.65 -11.56 0.01
CA PRO A 126 -15.92 -12.79 0.36
C PRO A 126 -15.32 -13.52 -0.85
N ASP A 127 -16.05 -13.54 -1.97
CA ASP A 127 -15.64 -14.21 -3.22
C ASP A 127 -15.21 -13.20 -4.29
N GLY A 128 -15.02 -11.91 -3.90
CA GLY A 128 -14.62 -10.85 -4.82
C GLY A 128 -13.21 -11.07 -5.34
N ARG A 129 -13.04 -10.87 -6.65
CA ARG A 129 -11.74 -10.80 -7.30
C ARG A 129 -11.40 -9.34 -7.51
N ILE A 130 -10.14 -8.97 -7.27
CA ILE A 130 -9.73 -7.57 -7.37
C ILE A 130 -9.78 -7.06 -8.82
N LEU A 131 -9.62 -7.97 -9.79
CA LEU A 131 -9.70 -7.69 -11.22
C LEU A 131 -11.11 -7.86 -11.82
N ALA A 132 -12.12 -8.13 -11.00
CA ALA A 132 -13.52 -8.26 -11.44
C ALA A 132 -14.42 -7.34 -10.60
N PRO A 133 -14.29 -6.00 -10.76
CA PRO A 133 -15.09 -5.05 -10.03
C PRO A 133 -16.57 -5.16 -10.42
N THR A 134 -17.45 -4.76 -9.48
CA THR A 134 -18.91 -4.67 -9.73
C THR A 134 -19.38 -3.22 -9.88
N MET A 135 -18.45 -2.28 -9.80
CA MET A 135 -18.75 -0.88 -10.10
C MET A 135 -19.14 -0.75 -11.57
N THR A 136 -20.28 -0.12 -11.83
CA THR A 136 -20.86 0.02 -13.18
C THR A 136 -20.47 1.34 -13.81
N ALA A 137 -20.27 1.34 -15.12
CA ALA A 137 -20.09 2.54 -15.91
C ALA A 137 -21.09 2.58 -17.08
N THR A 138 -21.58 3.76 -17.40
CA THR A 138 -22.35 4.02 -18.60
C THR A 138 -21.61 5.05 -19.45
N VAL A 139 -21.33 4.72 -20.70
CA VAL A 139 -20.66 5.62 -21.65
C VAL A 139 -21.61 6.77 -22.03
N THR A 140 -21.08 7.98 -22.00
CA THR A 140 -21.78 9.20 -22.44
C THR A 140 -20.86 10.00 -23.39
N ASP A 141 -21.38 11.02 -24.05
CA ASP A 141 -20.57 11.89 -24.90
C ASP A 141 -19.50 12.68 -24.13
N GLU A 142 -19.71 12.90 -22.81
CA GLU A 142 -18.82 13.69 -21.96
C GLU A 142 -17.83 12.83 -21.14
N GLY A 143 -18.01 11.50 -21.12
CA GLY A 143 -17.20 10.58 -20.32
C GLY A 143 -17.99 9.38 -19.80
N LEU A 144 -17.60 8.86 -18.65
CA LEU A 144 -18.26 7.73 -17.99
C LEU A 144 -19.12 8.20 -16.81
N ARG A 145 -20.36 7.75 -16.75
CA ARG A 145 -21.18 7.82 -15.53
C ARG A 145 -20.94 6.57 -14.69
N VAL A 146 -20.37 6.77 -13.52
CA VAL A 146 -19.88 5.67 -12.66
C VAL A 146 -20.70 5.58 -11.38
N SER A 147 -21.09 4.35 -11.01
CA SER A 147 -21.78 4.07 -9.74
C SER A 147 -21.29 2.77 -9.13
N GLY A 148 -21.18 2.76 -7.79
CA GLY A 148 -20.81 1.57 -7.05
C GLY A 148 -20.24 1.87 -5.66
N VAL A 149 -19.69 0.83 -5.04
CA VAL A 149 -19.16 0.89 -3.68
C VAL A 149 -17.79 0.24 -3.63
N LYS A 150 -16.82 0.92 -3.01
CA LYS A 150 -15.49 0.41 -2.73
C LYS A 150 -15.23 0.36 -1.22
N ARG A 151 -14.72 -0.77 -0.73
CA ARG A 151 -14.41 -1.00 0.68
C ARG A 151 -13.52 -2.23 0.90
N PRO A 152 -12.52 -2.22 1.81
CA PRO A 152 -12.04 -1.00 2.46
C PRO A 152 -11.27 -0.10 1.48
N CYS A 153 -11.43 1.22 1.62
CA CYS A 153 -10.61 2.23 0.97
C CYS A 153 -9.79 2.95 2.04
N SER A 154 -8.48 2.73 2.09
CA SER A 154 -7.61 3.51 2.96
C SER A 154 -7.48 4.94 2.43
N LEU A 155 -7.27 5.91 3.32
CA LEU A 155 -7.32 7.36 3.04
C LEU A 155 -8.72 7.88 2.66
N ALA A 156 -9.78 7.11 2.84
CA ALA A 156 -11.12 7.50 2.39
C ALA A 156 -11.58 8.89 2.88
N ARG A 157 -11.17 9.30 4.09
CA ARG A 157 -11.55 10.59 4.68
C ARG A 157 -10.64 11.74 4.28
N SER A 158 -9.40 11.43 3.94
CA SER A 158 -8.36 12.41 3.64
C SER A 158 -8.03 12.51 2.15
N MET A 159 -8.60 11.67 1.29
CA MET A 159 -8.34 11.66 -0.14
C MET A 159 -8.81 12.95 -0.82
N ASP A 160 -8.06 13.36 -1.82
CA ASP A 160 -8.46 14.36 -2.80
C ASP A 160 -8.96 13.69 -4.09
N LEU A 161 -8.39 12.52 -4.40
CA LEU A 161 -8.77 11.68 -5.54
C LEU A 161 -8.98 10.23 -5.09
N LEU A 162 -9.95 9.55 -5.70
CA LEU A 162 -10.14 8.11 -5.63
C LEU A 162 -9.73 7.49 -6.97
N THR A 163 -8.84 6.49 -6.97
CA THR A 163 -8.66 5.58 -8.11
C THR A 163 -9.61 4.40 -7.93
N ALA A 164 -10.56 4.21 -8.82
CA ALA A 164 -11.56 3.15 -8.71
C ALA A 164 -11.55 2.24 -9.95
N SER A 165 -11.38 0.93 -9.73
CA SER A 165 -11.55 -0.04 -10.82
C SER A 165 -13.01 -0.12 -11.24
N VAL A 166 -13.27 -0.13 -12.56
CA VAL A 166 -14.61 -0.09 -13.16
C VAL A 166 -14.62 -0.94 -14.43
N ILE A 167 -15.77 -1.57 -14.71
CA ILE A 167 -16.01 -2.20 -16.00
C ILE A 167 -16.53 -1.13 -16.97
N VAL A 168 -15.77 -0.90 -18.04
CA VAL A 168 -16.14 -0.01 -19.12
C VAL A 168 -16.81 -0.85 -20.22
N PRO A 169 -18.10 -0.61 -20.54
CA PRO A 169 -18.77 -1.35 -21.61
C PRO A 169 -18.08 -1.18 -22.95
N GLY A 170 -17.86 -2.29 -23.65
CA GLY A 170 -17.32 -2.25 -25.01
C GLY A 170 -18.29 -1.61 -25.98
N THR A 171 -17.79 -0.88 -26.97
CA THR A 171 -18.54 -0.29 -28.09
C THR A 171 -18.31 -1.13 -29.36
N ASP A 172 -19.28 -1.12 -30.27
CA ASP A 172 -19.16 -1.70 -31.63
C ASP A 172 -18.74 -3.18 -31.69
N GLY A 173 -19.20 -3.99 -30.72
CA GLY A 173 -18.92 -5.43 -30.68
C GLY A 173 -17.58 -5.79 -30.03
N GLN A 174 -16.89 -4.84 -29.45
CA GLN A 174 -15.76 -5.10 -28.58
C GLN A 174 -16.26 -5.60 -27.22
N GLY A 175 -15.52 -6.49 -26.57
CA GLY A 175 -15.81 -6.92 -25.21
C GLY A 175 -15.60 -5.81 -24.17
N ASP A 176 -16.16 -5.99 -22.98
CA ASP A 176 -15.96 -5.08 -21.88
C ASP A 176 -14.48 -4.97 -21.52
N GLN A 177 -14.06 -3.78 -21.11
CA GLN A 177 -12.69 -3.48 -20.67
C GLN A 177 -12.64 -3.15 -19.20
N LEU A 178 -11.56 -3.48 -18.56
CA LEU A 178 -11.27 -2.99 -17.22
C LEU A 178 -10.66 -1.60 -17.36
N GLY A 179 -11.11 -0.66 -16.53
CA GLY A 179 -10.56 0.68 -16.46
C GLY A 179 -10.36 1.13 -15.03
N VAL A 180 -9.59 2.19 -14.86
CA VAL A 180 -9.41 2.89 -13.59
C VAL A 180 -9.94 4.31 -13.77
N ALA A 181 -11.02 4.64 -13.05
CA ALA A 181 -11.59 5.99 -13.00
C ALA A 181 -10.89 6.79 -11.89
N LEU A 182 -10.47 8.01 -12.22
CA LEU A 182 -9.93 9.00 -11.28
C LEU A 182 -11.05 9.95 -10.89
N ILE A 183 -11.55 9.81 -9.65
CA ILE A 183 -12.75 10.50 -9.18
C ILE A 183 -12.37 11.53 -8.11
N PRO A 184 -12.63 12.83 -8.31
CA PRO A 184 -12.45 13.85 -7.27
C PRO A 184 -13.34 13.57 -6.06
N SER A 185 -12.77 13.62 -4.85
CA SER A 185 -13.52 13.39 -3.61
C SER A 185 -14.55 14.46 -3.32
N THR A 186 -14.44 15.62 -3.98
CA THR A 186 -15.35 16.75 -3.85
C THR A 186 -16.62 16.65 -4.70
N ASP A 187 -16.73 15.62 -5.56
CA ASP A 187 -17.96 15.40 -6.33
C ASP A 187 -19.13 15.07 -5.40
N LEU A 188 -20.29 15.64 -5.69
CA LEU A 188 -21.50 15.48 -4.86
C LEU A 188 -22.02 14.03 -4.80
N GLY A 189 -21.67 13.21 -5.78
CA GLY A 189 -21.99 11.79 -5.81
C GLY A 189 -21.01 10.92 -4.99
N VAL A 190 -19.96 11.49 -4.39
CA VAL A 190 -19.01 10.76 -3.56
C VAL A 190 -19.38 10.91 -2.08
N SER A 191 -19.48 9.79 -1.38
CA SER A 191 -19.73 9.79 0.06
C SER A 191 -18.89 8.72 0.77
N VAL A 192 -18.50 9.02 2.02
CA VAL A 192 -17.70 8.14 2.86
C VAL A 192 -18.51 7.74 4.10
N THR A 193 -18.54 6.44 4.38
CA THR A 193 -19.20 5.90 5.58
C THR A 193 -18.26 4.95 6.32
N PRO A 194 -18.35 4.86 7.67
CA PRO A 194 -17.51 3.96 8.45
C PRO A 194 -17.68 2.51 8.00
N PHE A 195 -16.54 1.81 7.85
CA PHE A 195 -16.52 0.39 7.51
C PHE A 195 -15.57 -0.40 8.41
N TRP A 196 -14.38 0.14 8.72
CA TRP A 196 -13.35 -0.57 9.47
C TRP A 196 -13.71 -0.64 10.95
N ALA A 197 -13.92 -1.86 11.45
CA ALA A 197 -14.32 -2.09 12.85
C ALA A 197 -13.21 -2.72 13.71
N SER A 198 -12.08 -3.14 13.09
CA SER A 198 -10.95 -3.67 13.86
C SER A 198 -10.28 -2.57 14.67
N PHE A 199 -9.82 -2.90 15.90
CA PHE A 199 -8.98 -1.98 16.68
C PHE A 199 -7.61 -1.77 16.03
N ALA A 200 -7.10 -2.77 15.29
CA ALA A 200 -5.85 -2.66 14.55
C ALA A 200 -6.05 -1.89 13.24
N LEU A 201 -5.10 -1.02 12.92
CA LEU A 201 -5.07 -0.23 11.68
C LEU A 201 -6.21 0.80 11.53
N GLY A 202 -6.82 1.22 12.65
CA GLY A 202 -7.92 2.19 12.64
C GLY A 202 -7.53 3.57 12.10
N GLY A 203 -6.28 3.97 12.25
CA GLY A 203 -5.74 5.24 11.75
C GLY A 203 -5.53 5.28 10.23
N ALA A 204 -5.69 4.15 9.51
CA ALA A 204 -5.53 4.09 8.06
C ALA A 204 -6.73 4.63 7.26
N GLU A 205 -7.81 5.02 7.94
CA GLU A 205 -9.04 5.53 7.31
C GLU A 205 -9.64 4.57 6.27
N SER A 206 -9.61 3.26 6.57
CA SER A 206 -10.03 2.20 5.63
C SER A 206 -11.56 2.04 5.60
N ASP A 207 -12.25 3.09 5.19
CA ASP A 207 -13.70 3.18 5.20
C ASP A 207 -14.34 2.76 3.87
N GLN A 208 -15.67 2.82 3.80
CA GLN A 208 -16.44 2.61 2.58
C GLN A 208 -16.60 3.91 1.83
N VAL A 209 -16.30 3.89 0.53
CA VAL A 209 -16.59 4.97 -0.42
C VAL A 209 -17.70 4.53 -1.34
N THR A 210 -18.78 5.32 -1.39
CA THR A 210 -19.87 5.15 -2.32
C THR A 210 -19.78 6.23 -3.40
N VAL A 211 -19.87 5.80 -4.65
CA VAL A 211 -19.93 6.66 -5.83
C VAL A 211 -21.30 6.49 -6.45
N ASP A 212 -22.05 7.58 -6.58
CA ASP A 212 -23.41 7.57 -7.10
C ASP A 212 -23.53 8.50 -8.31
N ASN A 213 -23.63 7.91 -9.49
CA ASN A 213 -23.87 8.59 -10.77
C ASN A 213 -22.88 9.74 -11.07
N VAL A 214 -21.60 9.57 -10.68
CA VAL A 214 -20.54 10.57 -10.91
C VAL A 214 -20.11 10.55 -12.37
N LEU A 215 -20.04 11.73 -13.01
CA LEU A 215 -19.50 11.88 -14.35
C LEU A 215 -17.96 11.99 -14.27
N VAL A 216 -17.27 11.02 -14.82
CA VAL A 216 -15.82 11.00 -14.93
C VAL A 216 -15.43 11.33 -16.39
N PRO A 217 -14.81 12.46 -16.65
CA PRO A 217 -14.33 12.83 -18.00
C PRO A 217 -13.39 11.78 -18.57
N ASN A 218 -13.36 11.63 -19.89
CA ASN A 218 -12.54 10.62 -20.56
C ASN A 218 -11.04 10.74 -20.21
N ASP A 219 -10.53 11.95 -20.00
CA ASP A 219 -9.12 12.20 -19.62
C ASP A 219 -8.78 11.72 -18.19
N LEU A 220 -9.81 11.40 -17.38
CA LEU A 220 -9.68 10.84 -16.04
C LEU A 220 -10.04 9.35 -15.98
N VAL A 221 -10.12 8.69 -17.12
CA VAL A 221 -10.30 7.24 -17.24
C VAL A 221 -9.07 6.63 -17.87
N VAL A 222 -8.37 5.78 -17.11
CA VAL A 222 -7.23 5.01 -17.61
C VAL A 222 -7.75 3.66 -18.10
N PRO A 223 -7.78 3.38 -19.40
CA PRO A 223 -8.11 2.05 -19.90
C PRO A 223 -6.99 1.08 -19.51
N THR A 224 -7.38 -0.09 -19.04
CA THR A 224 -6.49 -1.19 -18.76
C THR A 224 -6.94 -2.41 -19.60
N GLY A 225 -6.33 -3.56 -19.41
CA GLY A 225 -6.58 -4.73 -20.24
C GLY A 225 -8.04 -5.23 -20.28
N PRO A 226 -8.31 -6.33 -20.95
CA PRO A 226 -9.67 -6.89 -21.05
C PRO A 226 -10.21 -7.27 -19.67
N ALA A 227 -11.52 -7.16 -19.49
CA ALA A 227 -12.20 -7.51 -18.24
C ALA A 227 -12.34 -9.03 -18.06
N ASP A 228 -11.25 -9.80 -18.27
CA ASP A 228 -11.25 -11.26 -18.09
C ASP A 228 -11.11 -11.70 -16.63
N GLY A 229 -10.74 -10.76 -15.75
CA GLY A 229 -10.65 -10.96 -14.31
C GLY A 229 -9.49 -11.87 -13.86
N ALA A 230 -8.51 -12.14 -14.72
CA ALA A 230 -7.44 -13.11 -14.42
C ALA A 230 -6.03 -12.61 -14.74
N HIS A 231 -5.84 -11.85 -15.82
CA HIS A 231 -4.53 -11.39 -16.27
C HIS A 231 -4.37 -9.90 -16.04
N LEU A 232 -3.16 -9.50 -15.68
CA LEU A 232 -2.78 -8.10 -15.51
C LEU A 232 -2.10 -7.60 -16.78
N ASP A 233 -2.38 -6.36 -17.17
CA ASP A 233 -1.55 -5.64 -18.12
C ASP A 233 -0.24 -5.12 -17.46
N GLU A 234 0.60 -4.44 -18.24
CA GLU A 234 1.89 -3.92 -17.76
C GLU A 234 1.71 -2.90 -16.62
N ILE A 235 0.70 -2.02 -16.71
CA ILE A 235 0.44 -0.95 -15.71
C ILE A 235 -0.08 -1.57 -14.42
N GLN A 236 -1.01 -2.50 -14.53
CA GLN A 236 -1.55 -3.23 -13.38
C GLN A 236 -0.45 -4.07 -12.71
N THR A 237 0.38 -4.76 -13.50
CA THR A 237 1.51 -5.56 -12.99
C THR A 237 2.48 -4.68 -12.21
N ALA A 238 2.87 -3.54 -12.75
CA ALA A 238 3.74 -2.58 -12.06
C ALA A 238 3.11 -2.03 -10.78
N GLY A 239 1.82 -1.66 -10.82
CA GLY A 239 1.07 -1.21 -9.66
C GLY A 239 1.03 -2.28 -8.55
N PHE A 240 0.80 -3.55 -8.91
CA PHE A 240 0.84 -4.67 -7.96
C PHE A 240 2.22 -4.89 -7.36
N VAL A 241 3.30 -4.82 -8.15
CA VAL A 241 4.67 -4.92 -7.64
C VAL A 241 4.96 -3.82 -6.62
N TRP A 242 4.59 -2.56 -6.92
CA TRP A 242 4.72 -1.46 -5.97
C TRP A 242 3.88 -1.66 -4.71
N PHE A 243 2.65 -2.12 -4.85
CA PHE A 243 1.79 -2.43 -3.71
C PHE A 243 2.42 -3.49 -2.80
N GLU A 244 2.87 -4.63 -3.37
CA GLU A 244 3.51 -5.70 -2.61
C GLU A 244 4.78 -5.22 -1.90
N LEU A 245 5.63 -4.48 -2.62
CA LEU A 245 6.86 -3.92 -2.10
C LEU A 245 6.62 -3.05 -0.86
N LEU A 246 5.73 -2.06 -0.98
CA LEU A 246 5.48 -1.09 0.08
C LEU A 246 4.73 -1.71 1.27
N MET A 247 3.82 -2.66 1.02
CA MET A 247 3.16 -3.41 2.09
C MET A 247 4.15 -4.24 2.90
N MET A 248 5.07 -4.94 2.26
CA MET A 248 6.13 -5.67 2.96
C MET A 248 6.95 -4.74 3.86
N GLY A 249 7.39 -3.59 3.34
CA GLY A 249 8.12 -2.57 4.11
C GLY A 249 7.34 -2.09 5.32
N SER A 250 6.05 -1.76 5.13
CA SER A 250 5.16 -1.27 6.17
C SER A 250 5.04 -2.24 7.35
N TYR A 251 4.76 -3.50 7.09
CA TYR A 251 4.58 -4.50 8.13
C TYR A 251 5.90 -5.00 8.75
N LEU A 252 6.98 -5.06 7.97
CA LEU A 252 8.32 -5.26 8.52
C LEU A 252 8.71 -4.13 9.47
N GLY A 253 8.30 -2.88 9.20
CA GLY A 253 8.47 -1.75 10.10
C GLY A 253 7.83 -2.01 11.45
N ALA A 254 6.56 -2.39 11.48
CA ALA A 254 5.83 -2.72 12.72
C ALA A 254 6.47 -3.89 13.49
N ALA A 255 6.88 -4.95 12.79
CA ALA A 255 7.60 -6.07 13.40
C ALA A 255 8.95 -5.63 13.96
N THR A 256 9.70 -4.79 13.21
CA THR A 256 11.01 -4.27 13.65
C THR A 256 10.89 -3.37 14.88
N ALA A 257 9.79 -2.63 15.05
CA ALA A 257 9.55 -1.85 16.25
C ALA A 257 9.50 -2.72 17.52
N LEU A 258 8.92 -3.93 17.45
CA LEU A 258 8.93 -4.90 18.56
C LEU A 258 10.34 -5.47 18.77
N VAL A 259 11.09 -5.72 17.68
CA VAL A 259 12.48 -6.18 17.78
C VAL A 259 13.36 -5.11 18.42
N GLU A 260 13.25 -3.82 18.03
CA GLU A 260 14.00 -2.72 18.68
C GLU A 260 13.79 -2.69 20.19
N ARG A 261 12.55 -2.88 20.66
CA ARG A 261 12.25 -2.95 22.08
C ARG A 261 12.86 -4.17 22.74
N ALA A 262 12.75 -5.35 22.13
CA ALA A 262 13.30 -6.59 22.69
C ALA A 262 14.82 -6.52 22.82
N ILE A 263 15.54 -5.97 21.85
CA ILE A 263 17.01 -5.82 21.91
C ILE A 263 17.48 -4.75 22.92
N ALA A 264 16.61 -3.82 23.30
CA ALA A 264 16.90 -2.83 24.34
C ALA A 264 16.78 -3.40 25.78
N VAL A 265 16.24 -4.61 25.93
CA VAL A 265 16.11 -5.26 27.25
C VAL A 265 17.38 -5.98 27.62
N ASP A 266 18.07 -5.54 28.68
CA ASP A 266 19.39 -6.07 29.10
C ASP A 266 19.36 -7.56 29.44
N ARG A 267 18.25 -8.06 30.05
CA ARG A 267 18.10 -9.47 30.43
C ARG A 267 17.96 -10.46 29.26
N VAL A 268 17.71 -9.96 28.06
CA VAL A 268 17.58 -10.81 26.87
C VAL A 268 18.97 -11.19 26.37
N ALA A 269 19.23 -12.49 26.21
CA ALA A 269 20.50 -13.00 25.73
C ALA A 269 20.80 -12.52 24.30
N ASP A 270 22.09 -12.25 24.01
CA ASP A 270 22.52 -11.76 22.68
C ASP A 270 22.19 -12.73 21.55
N SER A 271 22.19 -14.04 21.80
CA SER A 271 21.77 -15.05 20.83
C SER A 271 20.30 -14.89 20.40
N GLU A 272 19.42 -14.56 21.35
CA GLU A 272 18.00 -14.29 21.06
C GLU A 272 17.83 -12.99 20.29
N LYS A 273 18.53 -11.92 20.75
CA LYS A 273 18.56 -10.64 20.04
C LYS A 273 19.00 -10.80 18.58
N LEU A 274 20.08 -11.57 18.38
CA LEU A 274 20.61 -11.83 17.03
C LEU A 274 19.60 -12.59 16.16
N THR A 275 18.89 -13.57 16.72
CA THR A 275 17.84 -14.32 15.99
C THR A 275 16.73 -13.42 15.52
N LEU A 276 16.23 -12.51 16.38
CA LEU A 276 15.19 -11.55 16.03
C LEU A 276 15.66 -10.59 14.91
N VAL A 277 16.84 -10.01 15.07
CA VAL A 277 17.44 -9.08 14.08
C VAL A 277 17.64 -9.77 12.74
N THR A 278 18.23 -10.98 12.75
CA THR A 278 18.44 -11.76 11.52
C THR A 278 17.14 -12.00 10.76
N GLY A 279 16.05 -12.32 11.48
CA GLY A 279 14.73 -12.56 10.87
C GLY A 279 14.20 -11.35 10.10
N VAL A 280 14.22 -10.16 10.71
CA VAL A 280 13.68 -8.95 10.05
C VAL A 280 14.64 -8.38 9.00
N GLU A 281 15.96 -8.45 9.19
CA GLU A 281 16.93 -7.93 8.24
C GLU A 281 17.07 -8.82 7.00
N ALA A 282 17.05 -10.15 7.14
CA ALA A 282 17.04 -11.06 5.99
C ALA A 282 15.76 -10.86 5.14
N ALA A 283 14.61 -10.70 5.80
CA ALA A 283 13.36 -10.39 5.11
C ALA A 283 13.45 -9.05 4.36
N MET A 284 13.97 -7.99 5.01
CA MET A 284 14.14 -6.69 4.35
C MET A 284 15.11 -6.73 3.18
N ALA A 285 16.22 -7.47 3.28
CA ALA A 285 17.16 -7.64 2.17
C ALA A 285 16.50 -8.29 0.93
N ALA A 286 15.59 -9.25 1.13
CA ALA A 286 14.81 -9.82 0.05
C ALA A 286 13.84 -8.81 -0.58
N VAL A 287 13.21 -7.96 0.24
CA VAL A 287 12.32 -6.89 -0.23
C VAL A 287 13.11 -5.83 -1.02
N GLU A 288 14.27 -5.39 -0.53
CA GLU A 288 15.14 -4.46 -1.25
C GLU A 288 15.61 -5.03 -2.60
N ASN A 289 15.82 -6.35 -2.68
CA ASN A 289 16.16 -6.99 -3.96
C ASN A 289 15.04 -6.86 -5.01
N ILE A 290 13.77 -6.94 -4.62
CA ILE A 290 12.63 -6.63 -5.51
C ILE A 290 12.66 -5.15 -5.92
N ALA A 291 12.89 -4.25 -4.95
CA ALA A 291 12.95 -2.82 -5.22
C ALA A 291 14.03 -2.44 -6.25
N HIS A 292 15.19 -3.08 -6.21
CA HIS A 292 16.27 -2.84 -7.17
C HIS A 292 15.94 -3.26 -8.60
N GLN A 293 15.03 -4.22 -8.82
CA GLN A 293 14.66 -4.70 -10.14
C GLN A 293 13.63 -3.80 -10.86
N ILE A 294 12.88 -2.97 -10.13
CA ILE A 294 11.86 -2.08 -10.71
C ILE A 294 12.46 -1.06 -11.70
N PRO A 295 13.57 -0.32 -11.39
CA PRO A 295 14.16 0.66 -12.32
C PRO A 295 14.73 0.05 -13.59
N ASP A 296 15.16 -1.23 -13.54
CA ASP A 296 15.74 -1.94 -14.69
C ASP A 296 14.72 -2.27 -15.79
N GLY A 297 13.47 -1.82 -15.63
CA GLY A 297 12.40 -2.03 -16.60
C GLY A 297 11.79 -3.42 -16.57
N GLN A 298 12.10 -4.24 -15.58
CA GLN A 298 11.40 -5.49 -15.34
C GLN A 298 9.99 -5.17 -14.80
N ARG A 299 8.99 -5.34 -15.65
CA ARG A 299 7.57 -5.05 -15.34
C ARG A 299 6.71 -6.21 -15.78
N ASP A 300 7.27 -7.40 -15.69
CA ASP A 300 6.69 -8.61 -16.20
C ASP A 300 6.11 -9.50 -15.08
N GLU A 301 5.42 -10.54 -15.49
CA GLU A 301 4.88 -11.55 -14.60
C GLU A 301 5.94 -12.16 -13.67
N ARG A 302 7.20 -12.20 -14.09
CA ARG A 302 8.31 -12.74 -13.32
C ARG A 302 8.58 -11.90 -12.07
N LEU A 303 8.71 -10.59 -12.22
CA LEU A 303 8.94 -9.70 -11.07
C LEU A 303 7.77 -9.75 -10.09
N LEU A 304 6.53 -9.80 -10.59
CA LEU A 304 5.35 -9.94 -9.74
C LEU A 304 5.32 -11.28 -8.99
N ALA A 305 5.65 -12.38 -9.67
CA ALA A 305 5.74 -13.70 -9.03
C ALA A 305 6.83 -13.71 -7.93
N ASP A 306 8.00 -13.14 -8.21
CA ASP A 306 9.09 -13.02 -7.24
C ASP A 306 8.67 -12.14 -6.04
N ALA A 307 7.97 -11.02 -6.28
CA ALA A 307 7.43 -10.16 -5.22
C ALA A 307 6.42 -10.89 -4.32
N LEU A 308 5.52 -11.69 -4.89
CA LEU A 308 4.57 -12.52 -4.15
C LEU A 308 5.27 -13.60 -3.31
N LEU A 309 6.28 -14.27 -3.87
CA LEU A 309 7.07 -15.26 -3.13
C LEU A 309 7.82 -14.62 -1.95
N VAL A 310 8.44 -13.45 -2.18
CA VAL A 310 9.10 -12.67 -1.11
C VAL A 310 8.09 -12.23 -0.05
N ARG A 311 6.90 -11.76 -0.45
CA ARG A 311 5.84 -11.40 0.51
C ARG A 311 5.46 -12.55 1.42
N TYR A 312 5.30 -13.77 0.89
CA TYR A 312 4.93 -14.92 1.71
C TYR A 312 6.09 -15.35 2.64
N ALA A 313 7.34 -15.19 2.20
CA ALA A 313 8.49 -15.36 3.08
C ALA A 313 8.56 -14.29 4.18
N VAL A 314 8.21 -13.04 3.89
CA VAL A 314 8.07 -11.96 4.88
C VAL A 314 6.97 -12.28 5.90
N GLN A 315 5.83 -12.81 5.48
CA GLN A 315 4.78 -13.27 6.40
C GLN A 315 5.29 -14.35 7.36
N ASP A 316 6.04 -15.33 6.84
CA ASP A 316 6.62 -16.39 7.67
C ASP A 316 7.67 -15.83 8.64
N ALA A 317 8.51 -14.88 8.21
CA ALA A 317 9.48 -14.20 9.08
C ALA A 317 8.78 -13.42 10.20
N ILE A 318 7.75 -12.63 9.89
CA ILE A 318 6.95 -11.88 10.87
C ILE A 318 6.29 -12.85 11.87
N ALA A 319 5.69 -13.94 11.38
CA ALA A 319 5.04 -14.94 12.23
C ALA A 319 6.01 -15.65 13.18
N ALA A 320 7.28 -15.79 12.80
CA ALA A 320 8.32 -16.35 13.66
C ALA A 320 8.87 -15.32 14.67
N VAL A 321 9.14 -14.09 14.22
CA VAL A 321 9.85 -13.05 15.00
C VAL A 321 8.93 -12.40 16.04
N VAL A 322 7.70 -12.04 15.65
CA VAL A 322 6.84 -11.20 16.50
C VAL A 322 6.41 -11.88 17.79
N PRO A 323 5.91 -13.13 17.80
CA PRO A 323 5.57 -13.80 19.06
C PRO A 323 6.81 -13.96 19.96
N ARG A 324 7.98 -14.22 19.38
CA ARG A 324 9.23 -14.37 20.14
C ARG A 324 9.67 -13.03 20.74
N ALA A 325 9.59 -11.92 20.01
CA ALA A 325 9.88 -10.59 20.53
C ALA A 325 8.96 -10.24 21.71
N VAL A 326 7.64 -10.50 21.61
CA VAL A 326 6.68 -10.27 22.68
C VAL A 326 6.99 -11.13 23.92
N GLU A 327 7.33 -12.41 23.72
CA GLU A 327 7.73 -13.30 24.83
C GLU A 327 8.97 -12.75 25.55
N LEU A 328 9.98 -12.32 24.82
CA LEU A 328 11.22 -11.77 25.38
C LEU A 328 11.01 -10.42 26.08
N LEU A 329 10.09 -9.60 25.62
CA LEU A 329 9.65 -8.38 26.31
C LEU A 329 9.02 -8.72 27.67
N GLY A 330 8.29 -9.83 27.76
CA GLY A 330 7.73 -10.39 28.99
C GLY A 330 6.37 -9.79 29.36
N GLY A 331 5.67 -10.50 30.27
CA GLY A 331 4.28 -10.22 30.61
C GLY A 331 4.02 -8.82 31.13
N VAL A 332 4.94 -8.22 31.89
CA VAL A 332 4.76 -6.84 32.39
C VAL A 332 4.67 -5.85 31.21
N ASN A 333 5.60 -5.90 30.27
CA ASN A 333 5.54 -5.04 29.08
C ASN A 333 4.27 -5.29 28.27
N PHE A 334 3.86 -6.54 28.10
CA PHE A 334 2.62 -6.87 27.41
C PHE A 334 1.37 -6.28 28.07
N MET A 335 1.33 -6.26 29.42
CA MET A 335 0.17 -5.77 30.19
C MET A 335 0.14 -4.25 30.34
N THR A 336 1.31 -3.59 30.32
CA THR A 336 1.41 -2.16 30.68
C THR A 336 1.80 -1.25 29.52
N SER A 337 2.20 -1.81 28.36
CA SER A 337 2.53 -1.04 27.16
C SER A 337 1.31 -0.91 26.25
N ASP A 338 1.01 0.30 25.82
CA ASP A 338 -0.13 0.59 24.94
C ASP A 338 0.03 -0.01 23.54
N ASP A 339 1.25 -0.40 23.16
CA ASP A 339 1.59 -0.69 21.78
C ASP A 339 2.18 -2.09 21.52
N VAL A 340 2.70 -2.81 22.53
CA VAL A 340 3.25 -4.17 22.32
C VAL A 340 2.16 -5.13 21.81
N GLY A 341 1.03 -5.18 22.48
CA GLY A 341 -0.11 -6.00 22.06
C GLY A 341 -0.72 -5.51 20.74
N TYR A 342 -0.76 -4.19 20.56
CA TYR A 342 -1.25 -3.57 19.33
C TYR A 342 -0.40 -3.96 18.11
N LEU A 343 0.92 -3.75 18.16
CA LEU A 343 1.84 -4.09 17.06
C LEU A 343 1.79 -5.59 16.74
N ALA A 344 1.75 -6.45 17.76
CA ALA A 344 1.61 -7.89 17.58
C ALA A 344 0.31 -8.29 16.86
N ALA A 345 -0.77 -7.53 17.05
CA ALA A 345 -2.01 -7.73 16.30
C ALA A 345 -1.95 -7.13 14.89
N ALA A 346 -1.46 -5.89 14.77
CA ALA A 346 -1.45 -5.14 13.52
C ALA A 346 -0.66 -5.83 12.39
N VAL A 347 0.48 -6.47 12.71
CA VAL A 347 1.33 -7.16 11.71
C VAL A 347 0.60 -8.27 10.97
N ASN A 348 -0.45 -8.85 11.55
CA ASN A 348 -1.25 -9.89 10.89
C ASN A 348 -2.03 -9.34 9.69
N GLY A 349 -2.21 -8.02 9.61
CA GLY A 349 -2.87 -7.36 8.48
C GLY A 349 -2.27 -7.72 7.13
N LEU A 350 -0.96 -7.96 7.05
CA LEU A 350 -0.29 -8.38 5.80
C LEU A 350 -0.93 -9.63 5.18
N SER A 351 -1.44 -10.54 6.00
CA SER A 351 -2.04 -11.80 5.52
C SER A 351 -3.42 -11.61 4.86
N PHE A 352 -4.07 -10.47 5.10
CA PHE A 352 -5.43 -10.18 4.61
C PHE A 352 -5.45 -9.25 3.39
N HIS A 353 -4.32 -8.63 3.05
CA HIS A 353 -4.23 -7.87 1.80
C HIS A 353 -4.25 -8.80 0.58
N PRO A 354 -4.96 -8.44 -0.51
CA PRO A 354 -4.96 -9.23 -1.74
C PRO A 354 -3.59 -9.17 -2.46
N PRO A 355 -3.22 -10.23 -3.19
CA PRO A 355 -3.89 -11.52 -3.21
C PRO A 355 -3.49 -12.39 -2.02
N ALA A 356 -4.46 -13.06 -1.42
CA ALA A 356 -4.21 -13.91 -0.26
C ALA A 356 -3.37 -15.15 -0.64
N ARG A 357 -2.38 -15.52 0.22
CA ARG A 357 -1.49 -16.69 -0.02
C ARG A 357 -2.25 -17.97 -0.39
N ALA A 358 -3.34 -18.27 0.31
CA ALA A 358 -4.12 -19.47 0.04
C ALA A 358 -4.76 -19.49 -1.36
N LYS A 359 -5.18 -18.33 -1.86
CA LYS A 359 -5.74 -18.21 -3.22
C LYS A 359 -4.65 -18.27 -4.30
N MET A 360 -3.47 -17.72 -4.02
CA MET A 360 -2.36 -17.66 -4.98
C MET A 360 -1.51 -18.95 -5.04
N ALA A 361 -1.66 -19.86 -4.09
CA ALA A 361 -0.84 -21.08 -4.06
C ALA A 361 -0.93 -21.90 -5.37
N GLY A 362 -2.14 -22.13 -5.88
CA GLY A 362 -2.35 -22.81 -7.16
C GLY A 362 -1.77 -22.03 -8.35
N PRO A 363 -2.21 -20.79 -8.60
CA PRO A 363 -1.71 -19.96 -9.69
C PRO A 363 -0.19 -19.79 -9.72
N LEU A 364 0.46 -19.61 -8.57
CA LEU A 364 1.93 -19.54 -8.51
C LEU A 364 2.60 -20.87 -8.86
N MET A 365 2.07 -21.99 -8.41
CA MET A 365 2.62 -23.30 -8.78
C MET A 365 2.43 -23.58 -10.28
N GLU A 366 1.29 -23.20 -10.86
CA GLU A 366 1.07 -23.29 -12.31
C GLU A 366 2.06 -22.40 -13.08
N TYR A 367 2.30 -21.16 -12.60
CA TYR A 367 3.30 -20.27 -13.17
C TYR A 367 4.71 -20.87 -13.13
N LEU A 368 5.14 -21.39 -11.97
CA LEU A 368 6.46 -22.01 -11.80
C LEU A 368 6.66 -23.27 -12.67
N THR A 369 5.57 -23.88 -13.14
CA THR A 369 5.59 -25.04 -14.04
C THR A 369 5.39 -24.68 -15.51
N GLY A 370 5.32 -23.37 -15.86
CA GLY A 370 5.36 -22.87 -17.24
C GLY A 370 4.07 -22.26 -17.78
N SER A 371 3.05 -22.05 -16.94
CA SER A 371 1.84 -21.30 -17.33
C SER A 371 2.04 -19.80 -17.11
N SER A 372 1.21 -18.95 -17.73
CA SER A 372 1.17 -17.50 -17.41
C SER A 372 0.62 -17.26 -16.01
N LEU A 373 1.11 -16.21 -15.35
CA LEU A 373 0.67 -15.83 -14.00
C LEU A 373 -0.77 -15.30 -14.04
N ARG A 374 -1.62 -15.86 -13.19
CA ARG A 374 -2.99 -15.40 -12.99
C ARG A 374 -3.16 -14.91 -11.54
N ILE A 375 -3.89 -13.82 -11.36
CA ILE A 375 -4.23 -13.31 -10.03
C ILE A 375 -5.61 -13.84 -9.62
N ALA A 376 -5.69 -14.44 -8.43
CA ALA A 376 -6.89 -15.14 -7.92
C ALA A 376 -7.65 -14.32 -6.85
#